data_9847a195b4081846f9fae058e25e143c
#
_entry.id   9847a195b4081846f9fae058e25e143c
#
_cell.length_a   1.000
_cell.length_b   1.000
_cell.length_c   1.000
_cell.angle_alpha   90.00
_cell.angle_beta   90.00
_cell.angle_gamma   90.00
#
_symmetry.space_group_name_H-M   'P 1'
#
loop_
_entity.id
_entity.type
_entity.pdbx_description
1 polymer ?
#
loop_
_entity_poly.entity_id
_entity_poly.type
_entity_poly.pdbx_seq_one_letter_code
_entity_poly.pdbx_strand_id
1 'polypeptide(L)'
;MSIRLSCTDAVSTVDDVTLSALPATIGRGEEADIRVHDSWASRIHCRLVERHGELWIEDEKSSNGTRVNGGNVTAVRLRTGDELTIGITTLRVAYSRVPAGRTPELVGT
;
A
#
# COMPACT_ATOMS: atom_id res chain seq x y z
N MET A 1 10.92 2.32 -7.98
CA MET A 1 9.88 1.30 -7.74
C MET A 1 8.53 1.88 -8.17
N SER A 2 7.75 1.11 -8.86
CA SER A 2 6.41 1.53 -9.28
C SER A 2 5.39 0.66 -8.55
N ILE A 3 4.43 1.28 -7.88
CA ILE A 3 3.49 0.60 -7.01
C ILE A 3 2.07 0.94 -7.44
N ARG A 4 1.22 -0.07 -7.52
CA ARG A 4 -0.19 0.12 -7.82
C ARG A 4 -1.03 -0.49 -6.70
N LEU A 5 -1.97 0.28 -6.20
CA LEU A 5 -2.91 -0.16 -5.19
C LEU A 5 -4.30 -0.12 -5.81
N SER A 6 -5.00 -1.25 -5.76
CA SER A 6 -6.33 -1.38 -6.34
C SER A 6 -7.31 -1.77 -5.27
N CYS A 7 -8.43 -1.07 -5.18
CA CYS A 7 -9.46 -1.40 -4.21
C CYS A 7 -10.19 -2.67 -4.64
N THR A 8 -10.30 -3.63 -3.74
CA THR A 8 -10.95 -4.91 -4.02
C THR A 8 -12.34 -5.01 -3.41
N ASP A 9 -12.75 -4.01 -2.63
CA ASP A 9 -14.05 -4.02 -1.98
C ASP A 9 -15.17 -3.65 -2.94
N ALA A 10 -16.36 -4.14 -2.64
CA ALA A 10 -17.55 -3.81 -3.42
C ALA A 10 -17.88 -2.32 -3.32
N VAL A 11 -17.55 -1.70 -2.18
CA VAL A 11 -17.74 -0.27 -1.97
C VAL A 11 -16.36 0.37 -2.13
N SER A 12 -16.21 1.17 -3.17
CA SER A 12 -14.93 1.81 -3.43
C SER A 12 -14.74 3.01 -2.52
N THR A 13 -13.77 2.95 -1.62
CA THR A 13 -13.43 4.05 -0.73
C THR A 13 -12.20 4.80 -1.21
N VAL A 14 -11.58 4.32 -2.25
CA VAL A 14 -10.41 4.94 -2.87
C VAL A 14 -10.31 4.45 -4.31
N ASP A 15 -9.90 5.34 -5.19
CA ASP A 15 -9.63 4.96 -6.58
C ASP A 15 -8.30 4.22 -6.66
N ASP A 16 -8.07 3.52 -7.76
CA ASP A 16 -6.79 2.90 -8.00
C ASP A 16 -5.70 3.98 -7.95
N VAL A 17 -4.62 3.66 -7.27
CA VAL A 17 -3.53 4.60 -7.06
C VAL A 17 -2.24 4.01 -7.59
N THR A 18 -1.47 4.84 -8.29
CA THR A 18 -0.13 4.47 -8.74
C THR A 18 0.87 5.41 -8.09
N LEU A 19 1.91 4.84 -7.49
CA LEU A 19 2.95 5.59 -6.79
C LEU A 19 4.30 5.26 -7.36
N SER A 20 5.18 6.25 -7.40
CA SER A 20 6.58 6.02 -7.74
C SER A 20 7.53 6.55 -6.68
N ALA A 21 7.01 7.26 -5.69
CA ALA A 21 7.83 7.86 -4.63
C ALA A 21 7.47 7.27 -3.28
N LEU A 22 8.48 6.95 -2.48
CA LEU A 22 8.36 6.44 -1.13
C LEU A 22 9.25 7.26 -0.19
N PRO A 23 8.89 7.35 1.08
CA PRO A 23 7.76 6.71 1.74
C PRO A 23 6.44 7.37 1.37
N ALA A 24 5.34 6.64 1.52
CA ALA A 24 4.01 7.17 1.27
C ALA A 24 3.08 6.73 2.39
N THR A 25 2.34 7.67 2.95
CA THR A 25 1.40 7.38 4.03
C THR A 25 0.02 7.09 3.48
N ILE A 26 -0.70 6.23 4.20
CA ILE A 26 -2.08 5.88 3.87
C ILE A 26 -2.93 6.14 5.09
N GLY A 27 -4.04 6.83 4.93
CA GLY A 27 -4.93 7.10 6.04
C GLY A 27 -6.15 7.90 5.66
N ARG A 28 -6.95 8.21 6.66
CA ARG A 28 -8.20 8.95 6.47
C ARG A 28 -7.97 10.45 6.41
N GLY A 29 -6.86 10.93 6.91
CA GLY A 29 -6.60 12.35 7.04
C GLY A 29 -6.18 13.00 5.74
N GLU A 30 -6.35 14.30 5.67
CA GLU A 30 -5.94 15.08 4.51
C GLU A 30 -4.44 15.07 4.32
N GLU A 31 -3.69 14.85 5.39
CA GLU A 31 -2.25 14.82 5.35
C GLU A 31 -1.69 13.50 4.81
N ALA A 32 -2.52 12.48 4.66
CA ALA A 32 -2.06 11.21 4.11
C ALA A 32 -1.80 11.35 2.60
N ASP A 33 -0.73 10.73 2.14
CA ASP A 33 -0.40 10.75 0.71
C ASP A 33 -1.46 10.00 -0.09
N ILE A 34 -1.97 8.91 0.48
CA ILE A 34 -3.09 8.17 -0.10
C ILE A 34 -4.22 8.26 0.91
N ARG A 35 -5.27 8.97 0.53
CA ARG A 35 -6.39 9.16 1.43
C ARG A 35 -7.46 8.11 1.16
N VAL A 36 -7.84 7.39 2.22
CA VAL A 36 -8.97 6.45 2.14
C VAL A 36 -10.16 7.07 2.85
N HIS A 37 -11.32 7.00 2.24
CA HIS A 37 -12.54 7.55 2.83
C HIS A 37 -13.20 6.48 3.67
N ASP A 38 -12.58 6.20 4.81
CA ASP A 38 -12.93 5.08 5.68
C ASP A 38 -12.86 5.56 7.11
N SER A 39 -14.01 5.64 7.78
CA SER A 39 -14.07 6.17 9.14
C SER A 39 -13.39 5.26 10.17
N TRP A 40 -13.12 4.01 9.80
CA TRP A 40 -12.42 3.08 10.69
C TRP A 40 -10.90 3.18 10.54
N ALA A 41 -10.43 3.92 9.53
CA ALA A 41 -9.00 4.15 9.35
C ALA A 41 -8.56 5.32 10.23
N SER A 42 -7.33 5.24 10.72
CA SER A 42 -6.71 6.36 11.44
C SER A 42 -6.30 7.43 10.44
N ARG A 43 -6.08 8.65 10.92
CA ARG A 43 -5.71 9.77 10.05
C ARG A 43 -4.45 9.47 9.28
N ILE A 44 -3.39 9.02 9.96
CA ILE A 44 -2.23 8.40 9.33
C ILE A 44 -2.24 6.99 9.87
N HIS A 45 -2.58 6.03 9.02
CA HIS A 45 -2.83 4.67 9.46
C HIS A 45 -1.60 3.79 9.32
N CYS A 46 -0.94 3.87 8.18
CA CYS A 46 0.23 3.07 7.90
C CYS A 46 1.08 3.77 6.85
N ARG A 47 2.23 3.21 6.56
CA ARG A 47 3.20 3.82 5.67
C ARG A 47 3.86 2.75 4.82
N LEU A 48 3.94 3.03 3.52
CA LEU A 48 4.69 2.21 2.59
C LEU A 48 6.12 2.74 2.54
N VAL A 49 7.07 1.83 2.69
CA VAL A 49 8.50 2.19 2.66
C VAL A 49 9.26 1.17 1.83
N GLU A 50 10.44 1.58 1.39
CA GLU A 50 11.34 0.69 0.68
C GLU A 50 12.48 0.31 1.60
N ARG A 51 12.78 -1.00 1.70
CA ARG A 51 13.92 -1.49 2.45
C ARG A 51 14.62 -2.51 1.58
N HIS A 52 15.90 -2.26 1.27
CA HIS A 52 16.72 -3.18 0.48
C HIS A 52 16.05 -3.58 -0.84
N GLY A 53 15.43 -2.60 -1.50
CA GLY A 53 14.78 -2.83 -2.78
C GLY A 53 13.42 -3.52 -2.69
N GLU A 54 12.90 -3.71 -1.49
CA GLU A 54 11.63 -4.38 -1.26
C GLU A 54 10.62 -3.44 -0.66
N LEU A 55 9.35 -3.67 -0.94
CA LEU A 55 8.26 -2.87 -0.42
C LEU A 55 7.81 -3.40 0.93
N TRP A 56 7.73 -2.52 1.91
CA TRP A 56 7.29 -2.84 3.27
C TRP A 56 6.12 -1.95 3.65
N ILE A 57 5.24 -2.47 4.50
CA ILE A 57 4.20 -1.70 5.14
C ILE A 57 4.49 -1.62 6.63
N GLU A 58 4.30 -0.43 7.22
CA GLU A 58 4.49 -0.21 8.65
C GLU A 58 3.23 0.43 9.21
N ASP A 59 2.70 -0.16 10.28
CA ASP A 59 1.57 0.42 10.98
C ASP A 59 2.04 1.64 11.78
N GLU A 60 1.27 2.74 11.73
CA GLU A 60 1.62 3.98 12.41
C GLU A 60 0.76 4.13 13.66
N LYS A 61 0.76 3.10 14.50
CA LYS A 61 -0.01 3.07 15.76
C LYS A 61 -1.48 3.33 15.51
N SER A 62 -2.01 2.69 14.49
CA SER A 62 -3.41 2.86 14.13
C SER A 62 -4.34 2.32 15.20
N SER A 63 -5.54 2.90 15.30
CA SER A 63 -6.52 2.51 16.31
C SER A 63 -7.03 1.09 16.08
N ASN A 64 -7.23 0.71 14.83
CA ASN A 64 -7.84 -0.58 14.49
C ASN A 64 -6.86 -1.58 13.89
N GLY A 65 -5.58 -1.21 13.77
CA GLY A 65 -4.56 -2.11 13.25
C GLY A 65 -4.51 -2.14 11.74
N THR A 66 -3.39 -2.61 11.23
CA THR A 66 -3.16 -2.85 9.80
C THR A 66 -3.09 -4.34 9.58
N ARG A 67 -3.77 -4.85 8.56
CA ARG A 67 -3.78 -6.28 8.26
C ARG A 67 -3.24 -6.53 6.88
N VAL A 68 -2.48 -7.61 6.75
CA VAL A 68 -2.01 -8.08 5.44
C VAL A 68 -2.47 -9.51 5.31
N ASN A 69 -3.23 -9.80 4.26
CA ASN A 69 -3.84 -11.11 4.02
C ASN A 69 -4.61 -11.61 5.24
N GLY A 70 -5.29 -10.70 5.94
CA GLY A 70 -6.12 -11.03 7.09
C GLY A 70 -5.41 -11.06 8.43
N GLY A 71 -4.08 -10.94 8.47
CA GLY A 71 -3.33 -10.98 9.73
C GLY A 71 -2.85 -9.59 10.15
N ASN A 72 -2.97 -9.29 11.44
CA ASN A 72 -2.46 -8.02 11.97
C ASN A 72 -0.94 -7.97 11.89
N VAL A 73 -0.41 -6.82 11.47
CA VAL A 73 1.04 -6.64 11.35
C VAL A 73 1.44 -5.29 11.92
N THR A 74 2.68 -5.19 12.40
CA THR A 74 3.28 -3.91 12.75
C THR A 74 4.20 -3.45 11.64
N ALA A 75 4.97 -4.36 11.07
CA ALA A 75 5.80 -4.09 9.91
C ALA A 75 6.01 -5.41 9.18
N VAL A 76 5.81 -5.43 7.88
CA VAL A 76 5.98 -6.65 7.11
C VAL A 76 6.30 -6.30 5.67
N ARG A 77 7.07 -7.17 5.03
CA ARG A 77 7.35 -7.06 3.61
C ARG A 77 6.08 -7.40 2.82
N LEU A 78 5.79 -6.60 1.83
CA LEU A 78 4.68 -6.84 0.92
C LEU A 78 5.17 -7.50 -0.36
N ARG A 79 4.33 -8.36 -0.91
CA ARG A 79 4.58 -8.99 -2.20
C ARG A 79 3.43 -8.62 -3.12
N THR A 80 3.71 -8.65 -4.42
CA THR A 80 2.66 -8.43 -5.40
C THR A 80 1.56 -9.47 -5.20
N GLY A 81 0.32 -9.00 -5.13
CA GLY A 81 -0.84 -9.84 -4.88
C GLY A 81 -1.32 -9.82 -3.44
N ASP A 82 -0.51 -9.27 -2.52
CA ASP A 82 -0.93 -9.18 -1.12
C ASP A 82 -2.12 -8.23 -0.99
N GLU A 83 -2.98 -8.52 -0.02
CA GLU A 83 -4.13 -7.68 0.30
C GLU A 83 -3.89 -6.96 1.61
N LEU A 84 -3.92 -5.64 1.53
CA LEU A 84 -3.68 -4.74 2.66
C LEU A 84 -5.03 -4.19 3.11
N THR A 85 -5.40 -4.43 4.38
CA THR A 85 -6.66 -3.95 4.92
C THR A 85 -6.42 -2.85 5.94
N ILE A 86 -7.07 -1.71 5.71
CA ILE A 86 -6.99 -0.52 6.52
C ILE A 86 -8.42 -0.12 6.84
N GLY A 87 -8.81 -0.20 8.13
CA GLY A 87 -10.21 -0.04 8.48
C GLY A 87 -11.01 -1.19 7.88
N ILE A 88 -11.96 -0.86 7.02
CA ILE A 88 -12.74 -1.87 6.29
C ILE A 88 -12.39 -1.87 4.80
N THR A 89 -11.36 -1.13 4.41
CA THR A 89 -10.93 -1.00 3.02
C THR A 89 -9.81 -1.98 2.74
N THR A 90 -9.94 -2.78 1.70
CA THR A 90 -8.92 -3.71 1.28
C THR A 90 -8.36 -3.30 -0.06
N LEU A 91 -7.05 -3.20 -0.12
CA LEU A 91 -6.30 -2.80 -1.31
C LEU A 91 -5.39 -3.94 -1.73
N ARG A 92 -5.40 -4.26 -3.00
CA ARG A 92 -4.45 -5.23 -3.55
C ARG A 92 -3.20 -4.51 -4.01
N VAL A 93 -2.07 -5.04 -3.65
CA VAL A 93 -0.77 -4.45 -3.93
C VAL A 93 -0.14 -5.11 -5.14
N ALA A 94 0.36 -4.29 -6.05
CA ALA A 94 1.19 -4.76 -7.15
C ALA A 94 2.36 -3.80 -7.26
N TYR A 95 3.57 -4.32 -7.42
CA TYR A 95 4.70 -3.42 -7.61
C TYR A 95 5.80 -4.07 -8.45
N SER A 96 6.61 -3.19 -9.04
CA SER A 96 7.76 -3.56 -9.83
C SER A 96 8.94 -2.73 -9.39
N ARG A 97 10.11 -3.33 -9.32
CA ARG A 97 11.34 -2.62 -9.02
C ARG A 97 11.88 -1.87 -10.21
N VAL A 98 11.33 -2.13 -11.39
CA VAL A 98 11.73 -1.45 -12.60
C VAL A 98 11.01 -0.12 -12.65
N PRO A 99 11.73 1.00 -12.89
CA PRO A 99 11.07 2.29 -13.00
C PRO A 99 10.00 2.30 -14.08
N ALA A 100 8.95 3.08 -13.84
CA ALA A 100 7.87 3.20 -14.79
C ALA A 100 8.40 3.71 -16.13
N GLY A 101 7.88 3.16 -17.22
CA GLY A 101 8.31 3.55 -18.54
C GLY A 101 9.57 2.84 -19.03
N ARG A 102 10.19 2.05 -18.19
CA ARG A 102 11.38 1.33 -18.56
C ARG A 102 11.05 -0.15 -18.76
N THR A 103 11.35 -0.67 -19.91
CA THR A 103 11.12 -2.07 -20.18
C THR A 103 12.16 -2.91 -19.45
N PRO A 104 11.75 -3.97 -18.74
CA PRO A 104 12.73 -4.85 -18.14
C PRO A 104 13.60 -5.44 -19.21
N GLU A 105 14.90 -5.45 -18.96
CA GLU A 105 15.81 -6.04 -19.89
C GLU A 105 15.58 -7.53 -19.90
N LEU A 106 15.23 -8.03 -21.01
CA LEU A 106 15.09 -9.45 -21.13
C LEU A 106 16.42 -10.02 -21.44
N VAL A 107 17.17 -10.07 -20.45
CA VAL A 107 18.45 -10.52 -20.61
C VAL A 107 18.46 -11.93 -20.91
N GLY A 108 18.71 -12.08 -21.87
CA GLY A 108 18.82 -13.20 -22.10
C GLY A 108 18.69 -13.56 -22.44
N THR A 109 18.31 -12.89 -22.19
CA THR A 109 18.14 -12.71 -22.13
C THR A 109 18.44 -12.80 -22.49
#